data_04241553083007749dfaddf30bb587a9
#
_entry.id   04241553083007749dfaddf30bb587a9
#
_cell.length_a   1.000
_cell.length_b   1.000
_cell.length_c   1.000
_cell.angle_alpha   90.00
_cell.angle_beta   90.00
_cell.angle_gamma   90.00
#
_symmetry.space_group_name_H-M   'P 1'
#
loop_
_entity.id
_entity.type
_entity.pdbx_description
1 polymer ?
#
loop_
_entity_poly.entity_id
_entity_poly.type
_entity_poly.pdbx_seq_one_letter_code
_entity_poly.pdbx_strand_id
1 'polypeptide(L)'
;CHGTPKNDLIYLLEDVSNGYASLRSDSEIIDLLAGQKSKLICCGHTHTPRAVNLSSGQLIVNPGSVGLQAYTDEEPVVHSMENFNNHASYSIVEKIDSEWVVQNIKVPYDYQRAVNESKKRNRSDWVHFLSTGRRI
;
A
#
# COMPACT_ATOMS: atom_id res chain seq x y z
N CYS A 1 -10.70 3.47 4.05
CA CYS A 1 -11.09 2.37 3.15
C CYS A 1 -9.92 1.39 2.99
N HIS A 2 -10.18 0.18 2.47
CA HIS A 2 -9.12 -0.75 2.11
C HIS A 2 -8.57 -0.40 0.72
N GLY A 3 -9.36 -0.55 -0.33
CA GLY A 3 -9.06 -0.07 -1.68
C GLY A 3 -9.64 1.34 -1.89
N THR A 4 -10.70 1.45 -2.71
CA THR A 4 -11.45 2.70 -2.88
C THR A 4 -12.61 2.82 -1.87
N PRO A 5 -13.24 3.98 -1.71
CA PRO A 5 -14.43 4.12 -0.85
C PRO A 5 -15.63 3.24 -1.24
N LYS A 6 -15.69 2.78 -2.49
CA LYS A 6 -16.79 1.96 -3.02
C LYS A 6 -16.42 0.51 -3.29
N ASN A 7 -15.13 0.19 -3.40
CA ASN A 7 -14.68 -1.15 -3.77
C ASN A 7 -13.32 -1.46 -3.16
N ASP A 8 -13.26 -2.47 -2.33
CA ASP A 8 -12.05 -2.89 -1.64
C ASP A 8 -11.02 -3.60 -2.53
N LEU A 9 -11.43 -4.07 -3.72
CA LEU A 9 -10.57 -4.77 -4.66
C LEU A 9 -9.88 -3.84 -5.68
N ILE A 10 -10.26 -2.56 -5.73
CA ILE A 10 -9.65 -1.59 -6.64
C ILE A 10 -8.60 -0.79 -5.88
N TYR A 11 -7.38 -0.77 -6.38
CA TYR A 11 -6.30 0.07 -5.86
C TYR A 11 -6.62 1.55 -6.04
N LEU A 12 -6.62 2.32 -4.96
CA LEU A 12 -6.92 3.75 -5.02
C LEU A 12 -5.77 4.54 -5.66
N LEU A 13 -4.54 4.23 -5.29
CA LEU A 13 -3.37 5.02 -5.68
C LEU A 13 -2.60 4.43 -6.86
N GLU A 14 -2.62 3.12 -7.05
CA GLU A 14 -1.83 2.45 -8.08
C GLU A 14 -2.68 1.98 -9.25
N ASP A 15 -2.16 2.19 -10.46
CA ASP A 15 -2.60 1.50 -11.68
C ASP A 15 -1.63 0.35 -11.98
N VAL A 16 -2.19 -0.80 -12.34
CA VAL A 16 -1.45 -2.04 -12.67
C VAL A 16 -1.79 -2.57 -14.06
N SER A 17 -2.53 -1.83 -14.85
CA SER A 17 -3.04 -2.25 -16.18
C SER A 17 -1.94 -2.72 -17.14
N ASN A 18 -0.72 -2.24 -16.93
CA ASN A 18 0.46 -2.60 -17.75
C ASN A 18 1.29 -3.75 -17.12
N GLY A 19 0.80 -4.41 -16.07
CA GLY A 19 1.56 -5.41 -15.31
C GLY A 19 2.59 -4.84 -14.33
N TYR A 20 2.67 -3.51 -14.21
CA TYR A 20 3.56 -2.79 -13.30
C TYR A 20 2.77 -1.78 -12.48
N ALA A 21 3.10 -1.69 -11.19
CA ALA A 21 2.48 -0.70 -10.33
C ALA A 21 3.02 0.70 -10.62
N SER A 22 2.14 1.63 -11.01
CA SER A 22 2.44 3.04 -11.21
C SER A 22 1.43 3.91 -10.48
N LEU A 23 1.84 5.08 -10.02
CA LEU A 23 0.91 6.02 -9.39
C LEU A 23 -0.11 6.50 -10.43
N ARG A 24 -1.41 6.44 -10.08
CA ARG A 24 -2.48 7.00 -10.90
C ARG A 24 -2.34 8.52 -11.03
N SER A 25 -2.90 9.07 -12.09
CA SER A 25 -3.04 10.52 -12.22
C SER A 25 -3.97 11.10 -11.14
N ASP A 26 -3.79 12.37 -10.86
CA ASP A 26 -4.61 13.11 -9.89
C ASP A 26 -6.13 12.99 -10.19
N SER A 27 -6.51 13.15 -11.47
CA SER A 27 -7.90 13.04 -11.90
C SER A 27 -8.48 11.64 -11.68
N GLU A 28 -7.74 10.58 -11.99
CA GLU A 28 -8.19 9.21 -11.75
C GLU A 28 -8.42 8.92 -10.27
N ILE A 29 -7.52 9.40 -9.40
CA ILE A 29 -7.70 9.23 -7.94
C ILE A 29 -8.95 9.98 -7.46
N ILE A 30 -9.16 11.23 -7.91
CA ILE A 30 -10.34 12.03 -7.57
C ILE A 30 -11.63 11.32 -8.02
N ASP A 31 -11.66 10.76 -9.22
CA ASP A 31 -12.82 10.00 -9.73
C ASP A 31 -13.10 8.76 -8.88
N LEU A 32 -12.05 8.02 -8.50
CA LEU A 32 -12.16 6.84 -7.64
C LEU A 32 -12.62 7.17 -6.22
N LEU A 33 -12.38 8.38 -5.73
CA LEU A 33 -12.93 8.86 -4.46
C LEU A 33 -14.44 9.03 -4.48
N ALA A 34 -15.06 9.08 -5.66
CA ALA A 34 -16.51 9.06 -5.84
C ALA A 34 -17.25 10.13 -5.03
N GLY A 35 -16.70 11.34 -4.95
CA GLY A 35 -17.28 12.48 -4.25
C GLY A 35 -17.04 12.51 -2.74
N GLN A 36 -16.15 11.68 -2.21
CA GLN A 36 -15.74 11.73 -0.80
C GLN A 36 -15.15 13.11 -0.46
N LYS A 37 -15.60 13.70 0.68
CA LYS A 37 -15.27 15.08 1.08
C LYS A 37 -14.23 15.18 2.21
N SER A 38 -13.82 14.06 2.80
CA SER A 38 -12.83 14.06 3.87
C SER A 38 -11.50 14.65 3.37
N LYS A 39 -10.88 15.52 4.17
CA LYS A 39 -9.60 16.14 3.82
C LYS A 39 -8.42 15.16 3.95
N LEU A 40 -8.54 14.17 4.82
CA LEU A 40 -7.60 13.07 4.97
C LEU A 40 -8.33 11.76 4.66
N ILE A 41 -7.75 10.95 3.79
CA ILE A 41 -8.23 9.62 3.43
C ILE A 41 -7.10 8.64 3.60
N CYS A 42 -7.33 7.59 4.40
CA CYS A 42 -6.40 6.48 4.54
C CYS A 42 -6.88 5.31 3.69
N CYS A 43 -5.97 4.70 2.94
CA CYS A 43 -6.22 3.49 2.17
C CYS A 43 -5.13 2.44 2.46
N GLY A 44 -5.29 1.25 1.92
CA GLY A 44 -4.36 0.15 2.07
C GLY A 44 -4.20 -0.62 0.76
N HIS A 45 -4.42 -1.94 0.83
CA HIS A 45 -4.47 -2.90 -0.26
C HIS A 45 -3.14 -3.12 -0.99
N THR A 46 -2.53 -2.08 -1.57
CA THR A 46 -1.27 -2.21 -2.33
C THR A 46 -0.04 -2.45 -1.47
N HIS A 47 -0.15 -2.31 -0.15
CA HIS A 47 0.95 -2.44 0.80
C HIS A 47 2.11 -1.44 0.57
N THR A 48 1.98 -0.51 -0.38
CA THR A 48 3.03 0.46 -0.74
C THR A 48 2.83 1.77 0.03
N PRO A 49 3.77 2.16 0.92
CA PRO A 49 3.61 3.39 1.68
C PRO A 49 3.71 4.62 0.77
N ARG A 50 2.67 5.46 0.82
CA ARG A 50 2.56 6.70 0.05
C ARG A 50 1.80 7.78 0.81
N ALA A 51 2.15 9.03 0.53
CA ALA A 51 1.35 10.20 0.86
C ALA A 51 1.20 11.04 -0.42
N VAL A 52 -0.03 11.31 -0.83
CA VAL A 52 -0.34 11.98 -2.10
C VAL A 52 -1.29 13.14 -1.84
N ASN A 53 -0.86 14.35 -2.15
CA ASN A 53 -1.73 15.53 -2.15
C ASN A 53 -2.42 15.65 -3.51
N LEU A 54 -3.73 15.79 -3.49
CA LEU A 54 -4.55 15.98 -4.68
C LEU A 54 -4.84 17.46 -4.94
N SER A 55 -5.08 17.80 -6.20
CA SER A 55 -5.50 19.16 -6.60
C SER A 55 -6.81 19.60 -5.94
N SER A 56 -7.65 18.65 -5.51
CA SER A 56 -8.85 18.89 -4.70
C SER A 56 -8.56 19.34 -3.25
N GLY A 57 -7.30 19.40 -2.85
CA GLY A 57 -6.86 19.73 -1.49
C GLY A 57 -7.09 18.59 -0.48
N GLN A 58 -7.19 17.37 -0.95
CA GLN A 58 -7.28 16.15 -0.12
C GLN A 58 -5.91 15.48 -0.03
N LEU A 59 -5.60 14.91 1.12
CA LEU A 59 -4.42 14.09 1.35
C LEU A 59 -4.85 12.60 1.41
N ILE A 60 -4.21 11.79 0.60
CA ILE A 60 -4.36 10.32 0.63
C ILE A 60 -3.11 9.72 1.27
N VAL A 61 -3.29 8.83 2.23
CA VAL A 61 -2.18 8.12 2.89
C VAL A 61 -2.41 6.61 2.81
N ASN A 62 -1.44 5.91 2.26
CA ASN A 62 -1.30 4.46 2.41
C ASN A 62 -0.10 4.22 3.35
N PRO A 63 -0.29 3.58 4.52
CA PRO A 63 0.80 3.34 5.46
C PRO A 63 1.72 2.18 5.07
N GLY A 64 1.41 1.47 3.99
CA GLY A 64 2.09 0.24 3.63
C GLY A 64 1.55 -0.98 4.37
N SER A 65 2.40 -1.96 4.64
CA SER A 65 2.02 -3.20 5.31
C SER A 65 2.87 -3.48 6.54
N VAL A 66 2.23 -4.01 7.58
CA VAL A 66 2.91 -4.49 8.79
C VAL A 66 3.50 -5.88 8.59
N GLY A 67 2.86 -6.74 7.77
CA GLY A 67 3.16 -8.16 7.76
C GLY A 67 3.46 -8.79 6.39
N LEU A 68 3.22 -8.10 5.27
CA LEU A 68 3.51 -8.63 3.93
C LEU A 68 4.02 -7.51 3.03
N GLN A 69 5.31 -7.50 2.75
CA GLN A 69 5.98 -6.37 2.11
C GLN A 69 6.04 -6.46 0.57
N ALA A 70 5.71 -7.62 0.03
CA ALA A 70 5.53 -7.85 -1.40
C ALA A 70 4.49 -8.94 -1.62
N TYR A 71 3.87 -8.93 -2.79
CA TYR A 71 2.98 -10.00 -3.25
C TYR A 71 2.83 -9.95 -4.77
N THR A 72 2.32 -11.04 -5.34
CA THR A 72 1.88 -11.11 -6.74
C THR A 72 0.38 -11.37 -6.76
N ASP A 73 -0.33 -10.72 -7.66
CA ASP A 73 -1.76 -10.89 -7.90
C ASP A 73 -2.01 -11.10 -9.40
N GLU A 74 -3.11 -11.76 -9.73
CA GLU A 74 -3.51 -12.07 -11.11
C GLU A 74 -4.58 -11.10 -11.63
N GLU A 75 -5.25 -10.38 -10.75
CA GLU A 75 -6.33 -9.46 -11.08
C GLU A 75 -5.92 -7.97 -10.90
N PRO A 76 -6.32 -7.08 -11.81
CA PRO A 76 -7.01 -7.29 -13.10
C PRO A 76 -6.09 -7.86 -14.20
N VAL A 77 -4.79 -7.85 -13.98
CA VAL A 77 -3.71 -8.45 -14.80
C VAL A 77 -2.61 -8.94 -13.86
N VAL A 78 -1.81 -9.89 -14.31
CA VAL A 78 -0.66 -10.35 -13.50
C VAL A 78 0.27 -9.18 -13.19
N HIS A 79 0.47 -8.91 -11.92
CA HIS A 79 1.33 -7.84 -11.44
C HIS A 79 1.95 -8.17 -10.09
N SER A 80 2.89 -7.35 -9.64
CA SER A 80 3.51 -7.49 -8.32
C SER A 80 3.61 -6.15 -7.62
N MET A 81 3.36 -6.18 -6.30
CA MET A 81 3.65 -5.08 -5.39
C MET A 81 4.94 -5.37 -4.64
N GLU A 82 5.83 -4.37 -4.56
CA GLU A 82 7.16 -4.51 -3.98
C GLU A 82 7.52 -3.29 -3.13
N ASN A 83 8.00 -3.52 -1.92
CA ASN A 83 8.52 -2.46 -1.04
C ASN A 83 10.05 -2.42 -0.96
N PHE A 84 10.72 -3.40 -1.56
CA PHE A 84 12.19 -3.54 -1.56
C PHE A 84 12.80 -3.51 -0.15
N ASN A 85 12.01 -3.89 0.84
CA ASN A 85 12.35 -3.84 2.24
C ASN A 85 11.44 -4.81 3.00
N ASN A 86 11.99 -5.52 4.00
CA ASN A 86 11.25 -6.50 4.80
C ASN A 86 10.78 -5.96 6.17
N HIS A 87 10.93 -4.66 6.43
CA HIS A 87 10.47 -4.05 7.66
C HIS A 87 8.95 -3.80 7.64
N ALA A 88 8.33 -3.87 8.81
CA ALA A 88 6.96 -3.41 8.99
C ALA A 88 6.84 -1.91 8.68
N SER A 89 5.73 -1.51 8.05
CA SER A 89 5.50 -0.11 7.71
C SER A 89 4.23 0.41 8.37
N TYR A 90 4.30 1.65 8.89
CA TYR A 90 3.13 2.40 9.36
C TYR A 90 3.33 3.89 9.13
N SER A 91 2.27 4.68 9.28
CA SER A 91 2.35 6.14 9.14
C SER A 91 1.83 6.83 10.39
N ILE A 92 2.47 7.94 10.74
CA ILE A 92 1.94 8.93 11.69
C ILE A 92 1.47 10.11 10.87
N VAL A 93 0.23 10.54 11.10
CA VAL A 93 -0.36 11.69 10.43
C VAL A 93 -0.81 12.68 11.51
N GLU A 94 -0.27 13.87 11.47
CA GLU A 94 -0.56 14.94 12.43
C GLU A 94 -1.06 16.18 11.69
N LYS A 95 -1.95 16.94 12.32
CA LYS A 95 -2.39 18.23 11.82
C LYS A 95 -1.68 19.34 12.62
N ILE A 96 -0.80 20.08 11.95
CA ILE A 96 -0.04 21.19 12.55
C ILE A 96 -0.39 22.46 11.77
N ASP A 97 -0.85 23.48 12.47
CA ASP A 97 -1.23 24.78 11.88
C ASP A 97 -2.11 24.68 10.60
N SER A 98 -3.09 23.80 10.65
CA SER A 98 -4.01 23.48 9.54
C SER A 98 -3.43 22.64 8.39
N GLU A 99 -2.16 22.33 8.38
CA GLU A 99 -1.49 21.46 7.41
C GLU A 99 -1.32 20.04 7.92
N TRP A 100 -1.28 19.06 7.02
CA TRP A 100 -1.03 17.67 7.34
C TRP A 100 0.46 17.35 7.24
N VAL A 101 1.02 16.81 8.30
CA VAL A 101 2.39 16.25 8.32
C VAL A 101 2.28 14.73 8.32
N VAL A 102 2.97 14.07 7.40
CA VAL A 102 2.99 12.60 7.27
C VAL A 102 4.39 12.08 7.46
N GLN A 103 4.54 11.09 8.33
CA GLN A 103 5.78 10.34 8.52
C GLN A 103 5.51 8.87 8.20
N ASN A 104 6.13 8.36 7.14
CA ASN A 104 6.14 6.94 6.81
C ASN A 104 7.34 6.28 7.51
N ILE A 105 7.07 5.34 8.40
CA ILE A 105 8.08 4.73 9.27
C ILE A 105 8.20 3.25 8.93
N LYS A 106 9.45 2.79 8.75
CA LYS A 106 9.78 1.36 8.59
C LYS A 106 10.48 0.86 9.84
N VAL A 107 9.95 -0.19 10.45
CA VAL A 107 10.44 -0.76 11.70
C VAL A 107 10.94 -2.18 11.47
N PRO A 108 12.21 -2.47 11.81
CA PRO A 108 12.68 -3.84 11.83
C PRO A 108 11.91 -4.66 12.88
N TYR A 109 11.57 -5.90 12.54
CA TYR A 109 10.89 -6.83 13.43
C TYR A 109 11.38 -8.26 13.18
N ASP A 110 11.02 -9.19 14.04
CA ASP A 110 11.35 -10.61 13.87
C ASP A 110 10.47 -11.25 12.77
N TYR A 111 10.76 -10.93 11.50
CA TYR A 111 10.08 -11.51 10.35
C TYR A 111 10.39 -13.01 10.17
N GLN A 112 11.48 -13.53 10.78
CA GLN A 112 11.86 -14.95 10.68
C GLN A 112 10.78 -15.87 11.25
N ARG A 113 10.06 -15.40 12.26
CA ARG A 113 8.91 -16.15 12.80
C ARG A 113 7.82 -16.34 11.74
N ALA A 114 7.45 -15.29 11.01
CA ALA A 114 6.47 -15.35 9.93
C ALA A 114 6.97 -16.20 8.76
N VAL A 115 8.26 -16.06 8.39
CA VAL A 115 8.91 -16.91 7.39
C VAL A 115 8.84 -18.39 7.75
N ASN A 116 9.12 -18.74 9.00
CA ASN A 116 9.06 -20.12 9.46
C ASN A 116 7.63 -20.69 9.43
N GLU A 117 6.62 -19.89 9.78
CA GLU A 117 5.22 -20.30 9.66
C GLU A 117 4.79 -20.46 8.19
N SER A 118 5.28 -19.63 7.31
CA SER A 118 5.03 -19.74 5.86
C SER A 118 5.66 -21.03 5.29
N LYS A 119 6.87 -21.37 5.70
CA LYS A 119 7.53 -22.65 5.34
C LYS A 119 6.70 -23.87 5.74
N LYS A 120 6.19 -23.90 6.97
CA LYS A 120 5.34 -24.99 7.48
C LYS A 120 4.05 -25.14 6.65
N ARG A 121 3.58 -24.08 6.01
CA ARG A 121 2.36 -24.05 5.18
C ARG A 121 2.65 -24.19 3.70
N ASN A 122 3.88 -24.51 3.30
CA ASN A 122 4.33 -24.65 1.92
C ASN A 122 4.09 -23.38 1.05
N ARG A 123 4.18 -22.19 1.67
CA ARG A 123 4.06 -20.89 1.01
C ARG A 123 5.46 -20.34 0.73
N SER A 124 6.14 -20.92 -0.28
CA SER A 124 7.48 -20.47 -0.70
C SER A 124 7.47 -19.02 -1.23
N ASP A 125 6.38 -18.60 -1.85
CA ASP A 125 6.12 -17.23 -2.27
C ASP A 125 6.18 -16.26 -1.07
N TRP A 126 5.44 -16.55 0.01
CA TRP A 126 5.46 -15.73 1.23
C TRP A 126 6.81 -15.74 1.93
N VAL A 127 7.53 -16.87 1.90
CA VAL A 127 8.89 -16.94 2.43
C VAL A 127 9.78 -15.91 1.74
N HIS A 128 9.70 -15.81 0.42
CA HIS A 128 10.47 -14.84 -0.34
C HIS A 128 10.01 -13.40 -0.09
N PHE A 129 8.71 -13.14 -0.19
CA PHE A 129 8.12 -11.80 0.01
C PHE A 129 8.44 -11.22 1.39
N LEU A 130 8.28 -12.02 2.45
CA LEU A 130 8.56 -11.62 3.84
C LEU A 130 10.06 -11.38 4.07
N SER A 131 10.92 -12.15 3.42
CA SER A 131 12.38 -12.03 3.61
C SER A 131 12.98 -10.85 2.87
N THR A 132 12.41 -10.46 1.73
CA THR A 132 13.04 -9.54 0.80
C THR A 132 12.24 -8.28 0.51
N GLY A 133 10.91 -8.34 0.64
CA GLY A 133 10.00 -7.29 0.14
C GLY A 133 10.03 -7.18 -1.39
N ARG A 134 10.38 -8.26 -2.09
CA ARG A 134 10.52 -8.31 -3.55
C ARG A 134 9.72 -9.45 -4.14
N ARG A 135 9.34 -9.32 -5.41
CA ARG A 135 8.79 -10.41 -6.21
C ARG A 135 9.84 -11.51 -6.47
N ILE A 136 9.37 -12.68 -6.81
CA ILE A 136 10.18 -13.81 -7.23
C ILE A 136 10.63 -13.60 -8.69
#